data_977cc41a7c8c330665f18c8bc05dad40
#
_entry.id   977cc41a7c8c330665f18c8bc05dad40
#
_cell.length_a   1.000
_cell.length_b   1.000
_cell.length_c   1.000
_cell.angle_alpha   90.00
_cell.angle_beta   90.00
_cell.angle_gamma   90.00
#
_symmetry.space_group_name_H-M   'P 1'
#
loop_
_entity.id
_entity.type
_entity.pdbx_description
1 polymer ?
#
loop_
_entity_poly.entity_id
_entity_poly.type
_entity_poly.pdbx_seq_one_letter_code
_entity_poly.pdbx_strand_id
1 'polypeptide(L)'
;NLLSITIFLIPTIILFNHRKITKLIFLLFTIVILIMNFFYGSLILKNNKQINENTLNFVIKIISPKIEINRFFEDENIEKMILELVKLSNPNSLEKTIFIFPEGTLSNIYLEDLKNYSYIFSENYSDKHKIILGISSVKEDKVFNSMVILDKDLNILGKYNKNKLVPFGEFLPFENFFRKFGLKKITQGYRSFSSSDDRDIISVNNLNFVPLICYEIIYSGEINKT
;
A
#
# COMPACT_ATOMS: atom_id res chain seq x y z
N ASN A 1 -0.33 16.45 -10.69
CA ASN A 1 1.16 16.40 -10.73
C ASN A 1 1.74 17.55 -11.58
N LEU A 2 1.25 17.80 -12.82
CA LEU A 2 1.76 18.89 -13.65
C LEU A 2 1.54 20.26 -12.97
N LEU A 3 0.36 20.47 -12.40
CA LEU A 3 0.02 21.69 -11.64
C LEU A 3 0.94 21.90 -10.45
N SER A 4 1.23 20.83 -9.67
CA SER A 4 2.14 20.91 -8.54
C SER A 4 3.56 21.29 -8.97
N ILE A 5 4.08 20.65 -10.03
CA ILE A 5 5.38 20.97 -10.60
C ILE A 5 5.43 22.43 -11.05
N THR A 6 4.40 22.91 -11.73
CA THR A 6 4.30 24.29 -12.20
C THR A 6 4.35 25.27 -11.00
N ILE A 7 3.57 25.01 -9.93
CA ILE A 7 3.54 25.85 -8.73
C ILE A 7 4.93 25.90 -8.05
N PHE A 8 5.64 24.75 -7.96
CA PHE A 8 6.98 24.71 -7.37
C PHE A 8 8.06 25.37 -8.24
N LEU A 9 7.88 25.40 -9.58
CA LEU A 9 8.84 26.03 -10.48
C LEU A 9 8.64 27.55 -10.61
N ILE A 10 7.45 28.09 -10.35
CA ILE A 10 7.18 29.51 -10.47
C ILE A 10 8.12 30.39 -9.62
N PRO A 11 8.41 30.06 -8.34
CA PRO A 11 9.35 30.85 -7.53
C PRO A 11 10.75 30.94 -8.15
N THR A 12 11.18 29.97 -8.95
CA THR A 12 12.50 30.00 -9.60
C THR A 12 12.61 31.11 -10.63
N ILE A 13 11.48 31.55 -11.24
CA ILE A 13 11.42 32.64 -12.19
C ILE A 13 11.88 33.96 -11.54
N ILE A 14 11.72 34.10 -10.21
CA ILE A 14 12.20 35.26 -9.45
C ILE A 14 13.73 35.37 -9.48
N LEU A 15 14.42 34.23 -9.62
CA LEU A 15 15.88 34.15 -9.68
C LEU A 15 16.45 34.59 -11.04
N PHE A 16 15.64 34.54 -12.12
CA PHE A 16 16.08 34.99 -13.44
C PHE A 16 15.99 36.52 -13.55
N ASN A 17 16.85 37.09 -14.39
CA ASN A 17 16.95 38.55 -14.56
C ASN A 17 15.83 39.10 -15.49
N HIS A 18 14.59 39.07 -14.99
CA HIS A 18 13.41 39.64 -15.68
C HIS A 18 13.04 41.02 -15.15
N ARG A 19 12.30 41.77 -15.95
CA ARG A 19 11.74 43.08 -15.54
C ARG A 19 10.86 42.91 -14.30
N LYS A 20 10.89 43.88 -13.37
CA LYS A 20 10.12 43.85 -12.11
C LYS A 20 8.61 43.59 -12.34
N ILE A 21 8.03 44.17 -13.40
CA ILE A 21 6.62 43.95 -13.76
C ILE A 21 6.34 42.49 -14.10
N THR A 22 7.23 41.84 -14.88
CA THR A 22 7.06 40.41 -15.22
C THR A 22 7.08 39.52 -13.99
N LYS A 23 8.00 39.77 -13.06
CA LYS A 23 8.07 39.04 -11.78
C LYS A 23 6.79 39.23 -10.98
N LEU A 24 6.25 40.45 -10.93
CA LEU A 24 5.00 40.72 -10.20
C LEU A 24 3.81 40.00 -10.84
N ILE A 25 3.71 39.97 -12.15
CA ILE A 25 2.63 39.25 -12.87
C ILE A 25 2.69 37.76 -12.55
N PHE A 26 3.86 37.13 -12.60
CA PHE A 26 4.02 35.71 -12.26
C PHE A 26 3.67 35.42 -10.80
N LEU A 27 4.08 36.30 -9.89
CA LEU A 27 3.72 36.15 -8.48
C LEU A 27 2.22 36.22 -8.25
N LEU A 28 1.53 37.23 -8.83
CA LEU A 28 0.09 37.36 -8.75
C LEU A 28 -0.63 36.16 -9.37
N PHE A 29 -0.17 35.67 -10.52
CA PHE A 29 -0.73 34.48 -11.16
C PHE A 29 -0.61 33.23 -10.25
N THR A 30 0.53 33.04 -9.58
CA THR A 30 0.71 31.96 -8.63
C THR A 30 -0.27 32.05 -7.47
N ILE A 31 -0.43 33.25 -6.88
CA ILE A 31 -1.35 33.48 -5.77
C ILE A 31 -2.79 33.17 -6.20
N VAL A 32 -3.20 33.60 -7.39
CA VAL A 32 -4.54 33.29 -7.94
C VAL A 32 -4.76 31.80 -8.07
N ILE A 33 -3.80 31.05 -8.62
CA ILE A 33 -3.89 29.58 -8.75
C ILE A 33 -4.03 28.90 -7.37
N LEU A 34 -3.23 29.33 -6.39
CA LEU A 34 -3.30 28.77 -5.04
C LEU A 34 -4.66 29.04 -4.39
N ILE A 35 -5.19 30.25 -4.53
CA ILE A 35 -6.51 30.63 -4.02
C ILE A 35 -7.61 29.80 -4.69
N MET A 36 -7.57 29.66 -6.04
CA MET A 36 -8.55 28.85 -6.77
C MET A 36 -8.50 27.38 -6.32
N ASN A 37 -7.30 26.82 -6.17
CA ASN A 37 -7.15 25.45 -5.71
C ASN A 37 -7.68 25.25 -4.27
N PHE A 38 -7.43 26.20 -3.39
CA PHE A 38 -7.98 26.19 -2.02
C PHE A 38 -9.51 26.21 -2.01
N PHE A 39 -10.13 27.11 -2.76
CA PHE A 39 -11.60 27.19 -2.86
C PHE A 39 -12.19 25.94 -3.50
N TYR A 40 -11.58 25.43 -4.58
CA TYR A 40 -12.01 24.19 -5.23
C TYR A 40 -11.94 23.00 -4.28
N GLY A 41 -10.82 22.82 -3.56
CA GLY A 41 -10.68 21.78 -2.56
C GLY A 41 -11.69 21.91 -1.42
N SER A 42 -11.94 23.13 -0.95
CA SER A 42 -12.93 23.40 0.10
C SER A 42 -14.36 23.06 -0.35
N LEU A 43 -14.73 23.36 -1.60
CA LEU A 43 -16.03 22.98 -2.16
C LEU A 43 -16.20 21.48 -2.26
N ILE A 44 -15.18 20.75 -2.75
CA ILE A 44 -15.21 19.28 -2.82
C ILE A 44 -15.37 18.68 -1.43
N LEU A 45 -14.58 19.12 -0.44
CA LEU A 45 -14.67 18.62 0.91
C LEU A 45 -16.04 18.89 1.55
N LYS A 46 -16.63 20.06 1.26
CA LYS A 46 -17.98 20.39 1.76
C LYS A 46 -19.06 19.49 1.13
N ASN A 47 -18.96 19.23 -0.16
CA ASN A 47 -19.93 18.38 -0.86
C ASN A 47 -19.79 16.91 -0.49
N ASN A 48 -18.56 16.43 -0.20
CA ASN A 48 -18.30 15.05 0.21
C ASN A 48 -18.60 14.79 1.70
N LYS A 49 -18.88 15.81 2.52
CA LYS A 49 -19.32 15.62 3.91
C LYS A 49 -20.71 14.97 4.05
N GLN A 50 -21.45 14.78 2.99
CA GLN A 50 -22.65 13.96 2.93
C GLN A 50 -22.38 12.49 2.57
N ILE A 51 -21.21 11.96 2.90
CA ILE A 51 -21.09 10.51 3.03
C ILE A 51 -22.04 10.15 4.16
N ASN A 52 -23.20 9.57 3.79
CA ASN A 52 -24.10 8.94 4.74
C ASN A 52 -23.22 8.13 5.69
N GLU A 53 -23.30 8.43 6.97
CA GLU A 53 -22.89 7.54 8.05
C GLU A 53 -23.81 6.31 7.99
N ASN A 54 -23.74 5.57 6.90
CA ASN A 54 -24.10 4.18 6.92
C ASN A 54 -23.11 3.60 7.92
N THR A 55 -23.60 3.47 9.14
CA THR A 55 -22.88 2.84 10.24
C THR A 55 -22.43 1.49 9.73
N LEU A 56 -21.17 1.46 9.28
CA LEU A 56 -20.55 0.21 8.90
C LEU A 56 -20.59 -0.65 10.17
N ASN A 57 -21.36 -1.72 10.15
CA ASN A 57 -21.49 -2.62 11.29
C ASN A 57 -20.23 -3.44 11.54
N PHE A 58 -19.06 -2.83 11.35
CA PHE A 58 -17.76 -3.44 11.60
C PHE A 58 -16.70 -2.39 12.00
N VAL A 59 -15.71 -2.83 12.74
CA VAL A 59 -14.55 -2.04 13.16
C VAL A 59 -13.39 -2.30 12.20
N ILE A 60 -12.64 -1.26 11.85
CA ILE A 60 -11.35 -1.39 11.15
C ILE A 60 -10.25 -1.12 12.16
N LYS A 61 -9.37 -2.11 12.36
CA LYS A 61 -8.14 -1.98 13.17
C LYS A 61 -6.93 -2.00 12.27
N ILE A 62 -6.24 -0.87 12.16
CA ILE A 62 -4.96 -0.78 11.45
C ILE A 62 -3.86 -1.08 12.47
N ILE A 63 -3.12 -2.16 12.22
CA ILE A 63 -2.05 -2.62 13.10
C ILE A 63 -0.74 -2.02 12.62
N SER A 64 -0.03 -1.33 13.49
CA SER A 64 1.28 -0.73 13.20
C SER A 64 2.35 -1.36 14.11
N PRO A 65 2.87 -2.53 13.74
CA PRO A 65 3.93 -3.17 14.50
C PRO A 65 5.22 -2.35 14.36
N LYS A 66 5.97 -2.23 15.46
CA LYS A 66 7.31 -1.65 15.42
C LYS A 66 8.27 -2.70 14.87
N ILE A 67 8.43 -2.73 13.55
CA ILE A 67 9.35 -3.66 12.87
C ILE A 67 10.69 -2.97 12.72
N GLU A 68 11.74 -3.54 13.33
CA GLU A 68 13.12 -3.08 13.13
C GLU A 68 13.65 -3.57 11.78
N ILE A 69 14.47 -2.76 11.13
CA ILE A 69 15.05 -3.10 9.81
C ILE A 69 15.91 -4.37 9.90
N ASN A 70 16.56 -4.62 11.03
CA ASN A 70 17.37 -5.82 11.27
C ASN A 70 16.59 -7.12 11.15
N ARG A 71 15.27 -7.07 11.36
CA ARG A 71 14.36 -8.21 11.26
C ARG A 71 14.37 -8.87 9.86
N PHE A 72 14.69 -8.12 8.82
CA PHE A 72 14.81 -8.66 7.46
C PHE A 72 16.09 -9.49 7.26
N PHE A 73 17.01 -9.47 8.21
CA PHE A 73 18.35 -10.10 8.13
C PHE A 73 18.55 -11.22 9.15
N GLU A 74 17.65 -11.37 10.12
CA GLU A 74 17.74 -12.37 11.17
C GLU A 74 16.76 -13.50 10.89
N ASP A 75 17.18 -14.76 11.16
CA ASP A 75 16.29 -15.93 11.18
C ASP A 75 15.37 -15.86 12.41
N GLU A 76 14.43 -14.92 12.41
CA GLU A 76 13.44 -14.83 13.47
C GLU A 76 12.48 -16.03 13.44
N ASN A 77 12.07 -16.47 14.62
CA ASN A 77 11.04 -17.47 14.76
C ASN A 77 9.69 -16.90 14.26
N ILE A 78 9.24 -17.40 13.11
CA ILE A 78 7.99 -16.97 12.44
C ILE A 78 6.79 -17.11 13.37
N GLU A 79 6.72 -18.17 14.12
CA GLU A 79 5.64 -18.43 15.09
C GLU A 79 5.55 -17.31 16.12
N LYS A 80 6.70 -16.91 16.70
CA LYS A 80 6.78 -15.80 17.64
C LYS A 80 6.33 -14.48 17.01
N MET A 81 6.73 -14.23 15.76
CA MET A 81 6.29 -13.05 15.02
C MET A 81 4.77 -13.01 14.86
N ILE A 82 4.16 -14.12 14.47
CA ILE A 82 2.71 -14.20 14.29
C ILE A 82 2.00 -13.98 15.62
N LEU A 83 2.49 -14.59 16.71
CA LEU A 83 1.93 -14.40 18.06
C LEU A 83 2.02 -12.93 18.52
N GLU A 84 3.10 -12.23 18.24
CA GLU A 84 3.23 -10.81 18.53
C GLU A 84 2.21 -9.96 17.73
N LEU A 85 2.00 -10.27 16.44
CA LEU A 85 0.99 -9.59 15.62
C LEU A 85 -0.42 -9.83 16.15
N VAL A 86 -0.75 -11.05 16.54
CA VAL A 86 -2.02 -11.39 17.17
C VAL A 86 -2.21 -10.60 18.46
N LYS A 87 -1.20 -10.56 19.33
CA LYS A 87 -1.22 -9.80 20.57
C LYS A 87 -1.46 -8.30 20.33
N LEU A 88 -0.78 -7.72 19.33
CA LEU A 88 -0.97 -6.32 18.95
C LEU A 88 -2.36 -6.03 18.39
N SER A 89 -2.94 -6.97 17.64
CA SER A 89 -4.27 -6.80 17.05
C SER A 89 -5.38 -6.86 18.09
N ASN A 90 -5.15 -7.50 19.24
CA ASN A 90 -6.09 -7.64 20.35
C ASN A 90 -7.51 -7.96 19.88
N PRO A 91 -7.74 -9.15 19.28
CA PRO A 91 -9.01 -9.48 18.67
C PRO A 91 -10.10 -9.68 19.73
N ASN A 92 -11.30 -9.13 19.45
CA ASN A 92 -12.50 -9.32 20.28
C ASN A 92 -13.53 -10.13 19.47
N SER A 93 -13.78 -11.37 19.89
CA SER A 93 -14.68 -12.30 19.19
C SER A 93 -16.15 -11.82 19.08
N LEU A 94 -16.55 -10.84 19.89
CA LEU A 94 -17.90 -10.27 19.84
C LEU A 94 -18.07 -9.22 18.74
N GLU A 95 -16.98 -8.61 18.27
CA GLU A 95 -16.99 -7.53 17.29
C GLU A 95 -16.70 -8.03 15.88
N LYS A 96 -17.41 -7.51 14.88
CA LYS A 96 -17.01 -7.67 13.48
C LYS A 96 -15.86 -6.76 13.20
N THR A 97 -14.66 -7.31 12.95
CA THR A 97 -13.45 -6.50 12.79
C THR A 97 -12.67 -6.90 11.54
N ILE A 98 -12.19 -5.90 10.82
CA ILE A 98 -11.22 -6.05 9.74
C ILE A 98 -9.87 -5.58 10.29
N PHE A 99 -8.92 -6.50 10.41
CA PHE A 99 -7.54 -6.21 10.80
C PHE A 99 -6.71 -5.94 9.56
N ILE A 100 -6.00 -4.83 9.52
CA ILE A 100 -5.15 -4.45 8.40
C ILE A 100 -3.71 -4.41 8.90
N PHE A 101 -2.89 -5.30 8.38
CA PHE A 101 -1.46 -5.34 8.62
C PHE A 101 -0.70 -4.71 7.45
N PRO A 102 0.41 -4.00 7.70
CA PRO A 102 1.16 -3.32 6.66
C PRO A 102 1.86 -4.29 5.69
N GLU A 103 2.35 -3.74 4.59
CA GLU A 103 3.22 -4.43 3.65
C GLU A 103 4.46 -4.98 4.36
N GLY A 104 4.88 -6.17 3.97
CA GLY A 104 6.12 -6.79 4.48
C GLY A 104 6.08 -7.20 5.96
N THR A 105 4.90 -7.26 6.57
CA THR A 105 4.76 -7.66 7.99
C THR A 105 5.34 -9.04 8.28
N LEU A 106 5.16 -9.98 7.36
CA LEU A 106 5.72 -11.34 7.39
C LEU A 106 6.67 -11.53 6.19
N SER A 107 7.84 -10.87 6.25
CA SER A 107 8.80 -10.84 5.15
C SER A 107 9.53 -12.17 4.90
N ASN A 108 9.62 -13.00 5.93
CA ASN A 108 10.43 -14.23 5.91
C ASN A 108 9.62 -15.51 5.62
N ILE A 109 8.36 -15.34 5.21
CA ILE A 109 7.48 -16.45 4.86
C ILE A 109 6.67 -16.14 3.61
N TYR A 110 6.39 -17.15 2.81
CA TYR A 110 5.45 -17.05 1.70
C TYR A 110 4.02 -17.39 2.13
N LEU A 111 3.06 -16.84 1.39
CA LEU A 111 1.63 -17.10 1.64
C LEU A 111 1.30 -18.60 1.67
N GLU A 112 1.97 -19.35 0.81
CA GLU A 112 1.78 -20.79 0.65
C GLU A 112 2.18 -21.56 1.92
N ASP A 113 3.20 -21.07 2.64
CA ASP A 113 3.71 -21.67 3.88
C ASP A 113 2.98 -21.17 5.13
N LEU A 114 2.25 -20.03 5.00
CA LEU A 114 1.53 -19.44 6.15
C LEU A 114 0.48 -20.40 6.73
N LYS A 115 -0.06 -21.31 5.92
CA LYS A 115 -1.03 -22.32 6.36
C LYS A 115 -0.50 -23.25 7.48
N ASN A 116 0.80 -23.42 7.58
CA ASN A 116 1.41 -24.22 8.65
C ASN A 116 1.16 -23.61 10.05
N TYR A 117 0.80 -22.34 10.09
CA TYR A 117 0.52 -21.58 11.32
C TYR A 117 -0.98 -21.27 11.51
N SER A 118 -1.86 -21.94 10.77
CA SER A 118 -3.31 -21.68 10.80
C SER A 118 -3.91 -21.84 12.20
N TYR A 119 -3.37 -22.75 13.02
CA TYR A 119 -3.80 -22.97 14.39
C TYR A 119 -3.73 -21.69 15.24
N ILE A 120 -2.68 -20.87 15.07
CA ILE A 120 -2.55 -19.60 15.81
C ILE A 120 -3.69 -18.64 15.46
N PHE A 121 -4.05 -18.59 14.18
CA PHE A 121 -5.11 -17.72 13.72
C PHE A 121 -6.49 -18.22 14.16
N SER A 122 -6.78 -19.51 13.99
CA SER A 122 -8.07 -20.10 14.37
C SER A 122 -8.35 -20.03 15.86
N GLU A 123 -7.32 -20.10 16.72
CA GLU A 123 -7.45 -19.98 18.17
C GLU A 123 -7.72 -18.52 18.63
N ASN A 124 -7.21 -17.54 17.91
CA ASN A 124 -7.23 -16.14 18.35
C ASN A 124 -8.27 -15.29 17.61
N TYR A 125 -8.62 -15.62 16.37
CA TYR A 125 -9.61 -14.89 15.59
C TYR A 125 -10.92 -15.68 15.51
N SER A 126 -12.01 -14.99 15.18
CA SER A 126 -13.35 -15.55 15.02
C SER A 126 -13.87 -15.40 13.59
N ASP A 127 -14.99 -16.07 13.27
CA ASP A 127 -15.65 -15.95 11.95
C ASP A 127 -16.08 -14.51 11.61
N LYS A 128 -16.21 -13.65 12.63
CA LYS A 128 -16.52 -12.23 12.47
C LYS A 128 -15.34 -11.40 12.02
N HIS A 129 -14.12 -11.96 12.03
CA HIS A 129 -12.89 -11.26 11.71
C HIS A 129 -12.48 -11.51 10.26
N LYS A 130 -11.90 -10.48 9.65
CA LYS A 130 -11.17 -10.55 8.38
C LYS A 130 -9.79 -9.97 8.58
N ILE A 131 -8.81 -10.58 7.95
CA ILE A 131 -7.40 -10.23 8.09
C ILE A 131 -6.88 -9.83 6.74
N ILE A 132 -6.47 -8.57 6.60
CA ILE A 132 -5.78 -8.06 5.41
C ILE A 132 -4.30 -8.03 5.72
N LEU A 133 -3.52 -8.77 4.93
CA LEU A 133 -2.10 -8.97 5.16
C LEU A 133 -1.30 -8.73 3.89
N GLY A 134 -0.21 -7.95 4.00
CA GLY A 134 0.81 -7.83 2.98
C GLY A 134 1.85 -8.94 3.14
N ILE A 135 1.97 -9.81 2.13
CA ILE A 135 2.83 -11.00 2.17
C ILE A 135 3.36 -11.35 0.78
N SER A 136 4.55 -11.94 0.70
CA SER A 136 5.04 -12.49 -0.55
C SER A 136 4.30 -13.78 -0.92
N SER A 137 4.01 -13.98 -2.20
CA SER A 137 3.39 -15.23 -2.70
C SER A 137 4.11 -15.76 -3.92
N VAL A 138 4.02 -17.06 -4.16
CA VAL A 138 4.65 -17.74 -5.29
C VAL A 138 3.58 -18.34 -6.20
N LYS A 139 3.76 -18.17 -7.51
CA LYS A 139 2.97 -18.85 -8.53
C LYS A 139 3.86 -19.11 -9.75
N GLU A 140 3.97 -20.36 -10.20
CA GLU A 140 4.72 -20.74 -11.39
C GLU A 140 6.16 -20.16 -11.40
N ASP A 141 6.92 -20.39 -10.31
CA ASP A 141 8.28 -19.88 -10.08
C ASP A 141 8.43 -18.34 -10.05
N LYS A 142 7.34 -17.60 -10.13
CA LYS A 142 7.30 -16.14 -9.98
C LYS A 142 6.94 -15.77 -8.57
N VAL A 143 7.63 -14.76 -8.03
CA VAL A 143 7.35 -14.18 -6.71
C VAL A 143 6.60 -12.87 -6.87
N PHE A 144 5.54 -12.69 -6.11
CA PHE A 144 4.71 -11.49 -6.13
C PHE A 144 4.68 -10.83 -4.76
N ASN A 145 4.68 -9.51 -4.77
CA ASN A 145 4.30 -8.71 -3.62
C ASN A 145 2.77 -8.67 -3.57
N SER A 146 2.15 -9.26 -2.55
CA SER A 146 0.72 -9.54 -2.53
C SER A 146 0.04 -8.92 -1.32
N MET A 147 -1.21 -8.52 -1.52
CA MET A 147 -2.18 -8.26 -0.46
C MET A 147 -3.21 -9.37 -0.47
N VAL A 148 -3.48 -9.97 0.68
CA VAL A 148 -4.48 -11.03 0.82
C VAL A 148 -5.51 -10.67 1.88
N ILE A 149 -6.75 -11.10 1.65
CA ILE A 149 -7.83 -11.03 2.62
C ILE A 149 -8.12 -12.47 3.06
N LEU A 150 -7.97 -12.73 4.33
CA LEU A 150 -8.06 -14.05 4.93
C LEU A 150 -9.19 -14.11 5.96
N ASP A 151 -9.75 -15.30 6.16
CA ASP A 151 -10.55 -15.62 7.34
C ASP A 151 -9.67 -16.17 8.48
N LYS A 152 -10.28 -16.55 9.61
CA LYS A 152 -9.59 -17.12 10.78
C LYS A 152 -8.84 -18.41 10.50
N ASP A 153 -9.27 -19.19 9.50
CA ASP A 153 -8.69 -20.48 9.11
C ASP A 153 -7.67 -20.32 7.96
N LEU A 154 -7.29 -19.07 7.66
CA LEU A 154 -6.41 -18.67 6.56
C LEU A 154 -6.91 -19.06 5.17
N ASN A 155 -8.22 -19.21 4.99
CA ASN A 155 -8.79 -19.31 3.65
C ASN A 155 -8.70 -17.96 2.95
N ILE A 156 -8.25 -17.97 1.71
CA ILE A 156 -8.10 -16.75 0.89
C ILE A 156 -9.47 -16.33 0.38
N LEU A 157 -9.97 -15.20 0.88
CA LEU A 157 -11.23 -14.58 0.44
C LEU A 157 -11.00 -13.62 -0.72
N GLY A 158 -9.78 -13.08 -0.83
CA GLY A 158 -9.37 -12.23 -1.91
C GLY A 158 -7.85 -12.08 -1.95
N LYS A 159 -7.30 -11.90 -3.14
CA LYS A 159 -5.86 -11.74 -3.35
C LYS A 159 -5.62 -10.73 -4.45
N TYR A 160 -4.65 -9.86 -4.23
CA TYR A 160 -4.11 -8.94 -5.21
C TYR A 160 -2.60 -9.06 -5.26
N ASN A 161 -2.04 -9.16 -6.44
CA ASN A 161 -0.60 -9.09 -6.67
C ASN A 161 -0.25 -7.71 -7.23
N LYS A 162 0.76 -7.08 -6.68
CA LYS A 162 1.18 -5.72 -7.06
C LYS A 162 1.41 -5.61 -8.56
N ASN A 163 0.74 -4.63 -9.19
CA ASN A 163 0.83 -4.38 -10.62
C ASN A 163 2.00 -3.45 -10.95
N LYS A 164 2.17 -2.33 -10.24
CA LYS A 164 3.23 -1.35 -10.48
C LYS A 164 4.38 -1.56 -9.51
N LEU A 165 5.44 -2.18 -10.00
CA LEU A 165 6.64 -2.44 -9.22
C LEU A 165 7.57 -1.22 -9.19
N VAL A 166 8.32 -1.09 -8.09
CA VAL A 166 9.33 -0.03 -7.92
C VAL A 166 10.63 -0.46 -8.61
N PRO A 167 11.09 0.27 -9.65
CA PRO A 167 12.35 -0.02 -10.30
C PRO A 167 13.51 0.04 -9.30
N PHE A 168 14.49 -0.85 -9.46
CA PHE A 168 15.67 -1.04 -8.60
C PHE A 168 15.37 -1.48 -7.15
N GLY A 169 14.16 -1.26 -6.66
CA GLY A 169 13.70 -1.76 -5.36
C GLY A 169 13.14 -3.18 -5.48
N GLU A 170 12.09 -3.37 -6.25
CA GLU A 170 11.37 -4.64 -6.35
C GLU A 170 11.79 -5.46 -7.56
N PHE A 171 12.25 -4.84 -8.62
CA PHE A 171 12.83 -5.50 -9.79
C PHE A 171 14.00 -4.71 -10.36
N LEU A 172 14.87 -5.37 -11.10
CA LEU A 172 15.99 -4.75 -11.80
C LEU A 172 15.61 -4.54 -13.27
N PRO A 173 15.39 -3.28 -13.73
CA PRO A 173 15.18 -3.02 -15.15
C PRO A 173 16.38 -3.53 -15.94
N PHE A 174 16.15 -4.15 -17.12
CA PHE A 174 17.22 -4.70 -17.94
C PHE A 174 18.16 -5.64 -17.17
N GLU A 175 17.61 -6.54 -16.36
CA GLU A 175 18.36 -7.40 -15.42
C GLU A 175 19.56 -8.08 -16.07
N ASN A 176 19.40 -8.64 -17.29
CA ASN A 176 20.47 -9.32 -18.02
C ASN A 176 21.67 -8.40 -18.35
N PHE A 177 21.42 -7.10 -18.54
CA PHE A 177 22.46 -6.11 -18.79
C PHE A 177 23.17 -5.73 -17.50
N PHE A 178 22.42 -5.36 -16.48
CA PHE A 178 23.00 -4.88 -15.23
C PHE A 178 23.70 -5.98 -14.41
N ARG A 179 23.26 -7.23 -14.50
CA ARG A 179 23.95 -8.37 -13.88
C ARG A 179 25.39 -8.56 -14.41
N LYS A 180 25.64 -8.25 -15.69
CA LYS A 180 27.02 -8.28 -16.25
C LYS A 180 27.95 -7.29 -15.59
N PHE A 181 27.44 -6.19 -15.04
CA PHE A 181 28.20 -5.19 -14.30
C PHE A 181 28.19 -5.40 -12.77
N GLY A 182 27.71 -6.57 -12.32
CA GLY A 182 27.66 -6.89 -10.89
C GLY A 182 26.60 -6.13 -10.10
N LEU A 183 25.71 -5.38 -10.76
CA LEU A 183 24.64 -4.66 -10.10
C LEU A 183 23.54 -5.65 -9.68
N LYS A 184 23.12 -5.54 -8.43
CA LYS A 184 21.99 -6.27 -7.85
C LYS A 184 20.90 -5.27 -7.46
N LYS A 185 19.66 -5.75 -7.27
CA LYS A 185 18.60 -4.90 -6.70
C LYS A 185 19.04 -4.39 -5.30
N ILE A 186 18.58 -3.20 -4.95
CA ILE A 186 18.98 -2.51 -3.70
C ILE A 186 18.40 -3.22 -2.48
N THR A 187 17.17 -3.75 -2.58
CA THR A 187 16.53 -4.49 -1.51
C THR A 187 17.09 -5.89 -1.40
N GLN A 188 17.58 -6.25 -0.22
CA GLN A 188 18.00 -7.61 0.10
C GLN A 188 16.76 -8.52 0.27
N GLY A 189 16.96 -9.81 0.09
CA GLY A 189 15.91 -10.80 0.15
C GLY A 189 15.42 -11.19 -1.25
N TYR A 190 14.67 -12.20 -1.36
CA TYR A 190 14.04 -12.86 -2.50
C TYR A 190 14.37 -12.40 -3.94
N ARG A 191 14.10 -13.26 -4.90
CA ARG A 191 14.14 -12.98 -6.35
C ARG A 191 13.36 -11.69 -6.65
N SER A 192 13.67 -11.05 -7.79
CA SER A 192 12.89 -9.91 -8.28
C SER A 192 11.39 -10.25 -8.26
N PHE A 193 10.56 -9.33 -7.78
CA PHE A 193 9.11 -9.51 -7.86
C PHE A 193 8.65 -9.46 -9.32
N SER A 194 7.58 -10.19 -9.59
CA SER A 194 6.87 -10.16 -10.87
C SER A 194 5.66 -9.24 -10.75
N SER A 195 5.41 -8.47 -11.82
CA SER A 195 4.21 -7.65 -11.94
C SER A 195 3.00 -8.52 -12.24
N SER A 196 1.83 -8.15 -11.72
CA SER A 196 0.53 -8.67 -12.17
C SER A 196 -0.05 -7.74 -13.23
N ASP A 197 -0.81 -8.30 -14.17
CA ASP A 197 -1.43 -7.51 -15.23
C ASP A 197 -2.77 -6.91 -14.79
N ASP A 198 -3.44 -7.49 -13.80
CA ASP A 198 -4.79 -7.14 -13.39
C ASP A 198 -4.82 -6.40 -12.05
N ARG A 199 -5.66 -5.37 -12.00
CA ARG A 199 -6.09 -4.72 -10.79
C ARG A 199 -7.61 -4.83 -10.70
N ASP A 200 -8.08 -5.88 -10.04
CA ASP A 200 -9.50 -6.11 -9.85
C ASP A 200 -9.97 -5.58 -8.49
N ILE A 201 -11.24 -5.16 -8.46
CA ILE A 201 -11.93 -4.90 -7.20
C ILE A 201 -12.13 -6.24 -6.49
N ILE A 202 -11.67 -6.34 -5.26
CA ILE A 202 -11.88 -7.51 -4.42
C ILE A 202 -13.17 -7.31 -3.63
N SER A 203 -14.17 -8.15 -3.88
CA SER A 203 -15.45 -8.09 -3.16
C SER A 203 -15.51 -9.18 -2.10
N VAL A 204 -15.63 -8.78 -0.83
CA VAL A 204 -15.76 -9.68 0.31
C VAL A 204 -16.90 -9.21 1.21
N ASN A 205 -17.91 -10.05 1.43
CA ASN A 205 -19.06 -9.77 2.32
C ASN A 205 -19.72 -8.39 2.07
N ASN A 206 -20.03 -8.07 0.83
CA ASN A 206 -20.60 -6.80 0.38
C ASN A 206 -19.70 -5.58 0.57
N LEU A 207 -18.42 -5.78 0.84
CA LEU A 207 -17.39 -4.73 0.85
C LEU A 207 -16.55 -4.85 -0.39
N ASN A 208 -16.33 -3.73 -1.07
CA ASN A 208 -15.46 -3.65 -2.22
C ASN A 208 -14.14 -3.00 -1.82
N PHE A 209 -13.05 -3.71 -2.07
CA PHE A 209 -11.70 -3.25 -1.80
C PHE A 209 -11.00 -2.93 -3.12
N VAL A 210 -10.47 -1.73 -3.21
CA VAL A 210 -9.54 -1.35 -4.29
C VAL A 210 -8.12 -1.47 -3.74
N PRO A 211 -7.39 -2.54 -4.07
CA PRO A 211 -6.09 -2.77 -3.50
C PRO A 211 -5.03 -1.82 -4.09
N LEU A 212 -4.21 -1.25 -3.23
CA LEU A 212 -3.05 -0.43 -3.59
C LEU A 212 -1.91 -0.78 -2.63
N ILE A 213 -0.79 -1.24 -3.17
CA ILE A 213 0.38 -1.59 -2.36
C ILE A 213 1.41 -0.46 -2.49
N CYS A 214 1.71 0.21 -1.36
CA CYS A 214 2.77 1.21 -1.23
C CYS A 214 2.68 2.32 -2.31
N TYR A 215 3.64 2.33 -3.21
CA TYR A 215 3.85 3.33 -4.26
C TYR A 215 2.71 3.42 -5.29
N GLU A 216 1.87 2.39 -5.39
CA GLU A 216 0.77 2.37 -6.37
C GLU A 216 -0.24 3.51 -6.19
N ILE A 217 -0.35 4.07 -4.98
CA ILE A 217 -1.25 5.20 -4.69
C ILE A 217 -0.94 6.46 -5.51
N ILE A 218 0.29 6.63 -5.98
CA ILE A 218 0.66 7.79 -6.79
C ILE A 218 0.12 7.72 -8.23
N TYR A 219 -0.27 6.53 -8.70
CA TYR A 219 -0.89 6.33 -10.01
C TYR A 219 -2.41 6.58 -9.95
N SER A 220 -2.81 7.70 -9.36
CA SER A 220 -4.22 8.06 -9.09
C SER A 220 -5.14 8.03 -10.32
N GLY A 221 -4.61 8.25 -11.53
CA GLY A 221 -5.39 8.17 -12.76
C GLY A 221 -5.79 6.75 -13.19
N GLU A 222 -5.23 5.71 -12.58
CA GLU A 222 -5.54 4.32 -12.87
C GLU A 222 -6.55 3.71 -11.89
N ILE A 223 -6.81 4.38 -10.76
CA ILE A 223 -7.76 3.92 -9.73
C ILE A 223 -9.21 3.96 -10.25
N ASN A 224 -9.50 4.89 -11.16
CA ASN A 224 -10.86 5.11 -11.70
C ASN A 224 -11.17 4.29 -12.96
N LYS A 225 -10.33 3.33 -13.34
CA LYS A 225 -10.54 2.46 -14.52
C LYS A 225 -11.18 1.12 -14.18
N THR A 226 -11.63 0.95 -12.94
CA THR A 226 -12.36 -0.23 -12.45
C THR A 226 -13.85 0.03 -12.36
#